data_40db2b744b5dae0c4e2d455b87fd2ba9
#
_entry.id   40db2b744b5dae0c4e2d455b87fd2ba9
#
_cell.length_a   1.000
_cell.length_b   1.000
_cell.length_c   1.000
_cell.angle_alpha   90.00
_cell.angle_beta   90.00
_cell.angle_gamma   90.00
#
_symmetry.space_group_name_H-M   'P 1'
#
loop_
_entity.id
_entity.type
_entity.pdbx_description
1 polymer ?
#
loop_
_entity_poly.entity_id
_entity_poly.type
_entity_poly.pdbx_seq_one_letter_code
_entity_poly.pdbx_strand_id
1 'polypeptide(L)'
;MQNDYCRRIAVTDDPNSKDNWRHDSAMKLHLDCKYESGGSAGSSLDAWSLGRLDMLDGRFMHMSLAPLADRDDSWLYLKLVTNGAMHIEQGRQARRIGPGEIVLVESSQAYRQSFGEQTDMIALRFPSHALKERGLRHALRGLITPDMSAADTRAIGELVMSIAAQRGETSAAFRYRQGDQLLELIDLLIEDPAALTRARSSDATLFRARRFIAQNLRNPELTVPLIAAAVYVSEAHLSRLFRAEGQSVMRYVWQSRLALAADMLRRGRRGERGGCSDGGRVQIGDIAYRCGFSTPAHFSRAFRERYGISPREALAANGCEAAIWFGAARTHAA
;
A
#
# COMPACT_ATOMS: atom_id res chain seq x y z
N MET A 1 19.30 -18.44 6.29
CA MET A 1 18.19 -17.47 6.19
C MET A 1 18.85 -16.10 6.13
N GLN A 2 19.01 -15.54 4.93
CA GLN A 2 19.65 -14.25 4.72
C GLN A 2 18.66 -13.15 5.11
N ASN A 3 19.09 -12.22 5.97
CA ASN A 3 18.28 -11.10 6.46
C ASN A 3 17.93 -10.17 5.30
N ASP A 4 16.71 -10.26 4.80
CA ASP A 4 16.14 -9.41 3.73
C ASP A 4 15.67 -8.03 4.26
N TYR A 5 16.18 -7.58 5.42
CA TYR A 5 15.54 -6.50 6.17
C TYR A 5 16.05 -5.09 5.88
N CYS A 6 17.30 -4.92 5.50
CA CYS A 6 17.83 -3.63 5.13
C CYS A 6 18.93 -3.81 4.08
N ARG A 7 18.76 -3.17 2.91
CA ARG A 7 19.78 -3.16 1.86
C ARG A 7 20.49 -1.83 1.90
N ARG A 8 21.78 -1.86 2.19
CA ARG A 8 22.63 -0.68 2.15
C ARG A 8 23.38 -0.59 0.83
N ILE A 9 23.33 0.58 0.20
CA ILE A 9 24.24 0.97 -0.87
C ILE A 9 24.99 2.22 -0.41
N ALA A 10 26.28 2.31 -0.73
CA ALA A 10 27.10 3.44 -0.34
C ALA A 10 28.11 3.80 -1.43
N VAL A 11 28.43 5.07 -1.54
CA VAL A 11 29.54 5.59 -2.34
C VAL A 11 30.74 5.77 -1.39
N THR A 12 31.81 5.03 -1.68
CA THR A 12 33.08 5.08 -0.94
C THR A 12 34.18 5.64 -1.82
N ASP A 13 35.40 5.68 -1.31
CA ASP A 13 36.58 6.06 -2.09
C ASP A 13 37.02 4.98 -3.11
N ASP A 14 36.38 3.80 -3.09
CA ASP A 14 36.59 2.76 -4.10
C ASP A 14 36.14 3.28 -5.49
N PRO A 15 36.99 3.23 -6.52
CA PRO A 15 36.64 3.67 -7.87
C PRO A 15 35.36 3.06 -8.43
N ASN A 16 35.08 1.78 -8.10
CA ASN A 16 33.92 1.07 -8.58
C ASN A 16 32.62 1.39 -7.79
N SER A 17 32.73 2.04 -6.64
CA SER A 17 31.56 2.29 -5.77
C SER A 17 30.51 3.19 -6.44
N LYS A 18 30.94 4.14 -7.27
CA LYS A 18 30.02 5.01 -8.02
C LYS A 18 29.24 4.26 -9.09
N ASP A 19 29.87 3.32 -9.78
CA ASP A 19 29.21 2.50 -10.79
C ASP A 19 28.27 1.49 -10.15
N ASN A 20 28.68 0.90 -9.03
CA ASN A 20 27.81 0.04 -8.22
C ASN A 20 26.58 0.81 -7.71
N TRP A 21 26.76 2.05 -7.23
CA TRP A 21 25.65 2.92 -6.82
C TRP A 21 24.70 3.20 -7.98
N ARG A 22 25.22 3.57 -9.16
CA ARG A 22 24.38 3.80 -10.36
C ARG A 22 23.60 2.55 -10.74
N HIS A 23 24.28 1.41 -10.78
CA HIS A 23 23.67 0.13 -11.10
C HIS A 23 22.55 -0.21 -10.11
N ASP A 24 22.83 -0.14 -8.81
CA ASP A 24 21.86 -0.43 -7.76
C ASP A 24 20.70 0.54 -7.74
N SER A 25 20.97 1.83 -7.95
CA SER A 25 19.92 2.86 -8.04
C SER A 25 19.01 2.62 -9.26
N ALA A 26 19.57 2.26 -10.41
CA ALA A 26 18.80 1.94 -11.60
C ALA A 26 17.98 0.65 -11.44
N MET A 27 18.60 -0.42 -10.97
CA MET A 27 17.96 -1.75 -10.90
C MET A 27 16.95 -1.88 -9.76
N LYS A 28 17.21 -1.26 -8.61
CA LYS A 28 16.40 -1.45 -7.39
C LYS A 28 15.43 -0.30 -7.11
N LEU A 29 15.83 0.93 -7.44
CA LEU A 29 15.05 2.13 -7.15
C LEU A 29 14.46 2.78 -8.40
N HIS A 30 14.89 2.34 -9.59
CA HIS A 30 14.50 2.89 -10.89
C HIS A 30 14.85 4.38 -11.02
N LEU A 31 16.02 4.77 -10.48
CA LEU A 31 16.55 6.12 -10.53
C LEU A 31 17.82 6.17 -11.37
N ASP A 32 17.88 7.11 -12.29
CA ASP A 32 19.12 7.53 -12.96
C ASP A 32 19.91 8.44 -12.01
N CYS A 33 21.19 8.17 -11.83
CA CYS A 33 22.07 8.93 -10.95
C CYS A 33 23.18 9.60 -11.77
N LYS A 34 23.31 10.91 -11.63
CA LYS A 34 24.40 11.73 -12.18
C LYS A 34 25.19 12.37 -11.05
N TYR A 35 26.51 12.19 -11.09
CA TYR A 35 27.40 12.87 -10.14
C TYR A 35 27.72 14.27 -10.65
N GLU A 36 27.72 15.22 -9.73
CA GLU A 36 28.15 16.58 -9.97
C GLU A 36 29.63 16.76 -9.61
N SER A 37 30.23 17.89 -10.00
CA SER A 37 31.59 18.22 -9.63
C SER A 37 31.68 18.47 -8.13
N GLY A 38 32.32 17.55 -7.42
CA GLY A 38 32.42 17.51 -5.95
C GLY A 38 32.61 16.08 -5.45
N GLY A 39 32.97 15.91 -4.23
CA GLY A 39 33.12 14.59 -3.64
C GLY A 39 31.78 13.96 -3.26
N SER A 40 31.36 12.90 -3.94
CA SER A 40 30.15 12.15 -3.58
C SER A 40 30.43 11.00 -2.57
N ALA A 41 31.69 10.81 -2.17
CA ALA A 41 32.07 9.85 -1.15
C ALA A 41 31.35 10.15 0.18
N GLY A 42 30.90 9.11 0.87
CA GLY A 42 30.06 9.23 2.07
C GLY A 42 28.57 9.25 1.81
N SER A 43 28.11 9.29 0.54
CA SER A 43 26.71 9.05 0.22
C SER A 43 26.32 7.63 0.53
N SER A 44 25.15 7.44 1.14
CA SER A 44 24.63 6.12 1.52
C SER A 44 23.12 6.11 1.45
N LEU A 45 22.56 4.93 1.23
CA LEU A 45 21.12 4.71 1.19
C LEU A 45 20.80 3.35 1.80
N ASP A 46 20.00 3.36 2.84
CA ASP A 46 19.39 2.19 3.44
C ASP A 46 17.94 2.07 2.99
N ALA A 47 17.50 0.88 2.62
CA ALA A 47 16.15 0.64 2.12
C ALA A 47 15.53 -0.61 2.75
N TRP A 48 14.28 -0.54 3.18
CA TRP A 48 13.51 -1.67 3.69
C TRP A 48 12.02 -1.53 3.41
N SER A 49 11.32 -2.66 3.42
CA SER A 49 9.89 -2.70 3.12
C SER A 49 9.03 -2.49 4.36
N LEU A 50 7.98 -1.70 4.21
CA LEU A 50 6.85 -1.53 5.12
C LEU A 50 5.56 -2.09 4.50
N GLY A 51 5.61 -3.29 3.97
CA GLY A 51 4.51 -3.93 3.27
C GLY A 51 4.33 -3.41 1.85
N ARG A 52 3.42 -2.46 1.63
CA ARG A 52 3.18 -1.85 0.30
C ARG A 52 4.02 -0.60 0.03
N LEU A 53 4.71 -0.10 1.04
CA LEU A 53 5.66 0.99 0.91
C LEU A 53 7.07 0.49 1.10
N ASP A 54 8.02 1.21 0.50
CA ASP A 54 9.42 1.11 0.84
C ASP A 54 9.83 2.38 1.60
N MET A 55 10.56 2.19 2.69
CA MET A 55 11.25 3.25 3.40
C MET A 55 12.67 3.35 2.86
N LEU A 56 13.12 4.55 2.60
CA LEU A 56 14.44 4.90 2.12
C LEU A 56 15.03 5.93 3.08
N ASP A 57 16.17 5.64 3.68
CA ASP A 57 16.93 6.56 4.55
C ASP A 57 18.29 6.81 3.91
N GLY A 58 18.52 8.02 3.46
CA GLY A 58 19.66 8.32 2.60
C GLY A 58 20.42 9.58 2.97
N ARG A 59 21.73 9.51 2.77
CA ARG A 59 22.66 10.62 2.74
C ARG A 59 23.17 10.81 1.33
N PHE A 60 23.05 12.01 0.81
CA PHE A 60 23.40 12.33 -0.56
C PHE A 60 24.32 13.53 -0.61
N MET A 61 25.30 13.50 -1.52
CA MET A 61 26.27 14.59 -1.72
C MET A 61 26.63 14.72 -3.20
N HIS A 62 26.61 15.94 -3.72
CA HIS A 62 27.07 16.28 -5.08
C HIS A 62 26.58 15.32 -6.16
N MET A 63 25.28 15.07 -6.17
CA MET A 63 24.63 14.23 -7.16
C MET A 63 23.23 14.70 -7.50
N SER A 64 22.73 14.26 -8.63
CA SER A 64 21.33 14.38 -8.99
C SER A 64 20.71 13.03 -9.31
N LEU A 65 19.45 12.87 -8.95
CA LEU A 65 18.65 11.66 -9.18
C LEU A 65 17.39 12.02 -9.97
N ALA A 66 17.04 11.20 -10.94
CA ALA A 66 15.81 11.32 -11.73
C ALA A 66 15.18 9.94 -11.93
N PRO A 67 13.83 9.80 -12.04
CA PRO A 67 13.22 8.52 -12.39
C PRO A 67 13.66 8.12 -13.80
N LEU A 68 13.88 6.80 -14.00
CA LEU A 68 14.08 6.23 -15.33
C LEU A 68 12.78 6.33 -16.13
N ALA A 69 12.90 6.76 -17.40
CA ALA A 69 11.75 7.15 -18.24
C ALA A 69 10.87 5.98 -18.75
N ASP A 70 11.25 4.72 -18.50
CA ASP A 70 10.76 3.57 -19.26
C ASP A 70 9.89 2.60 -18.43
N ARG A 71 8.85 3.10 -17.74
CA ARG A 71 7.94 2.22 -16.97
C ARG A 71 6.48 2.64 -16.99
N ASP A 72 5.62 1.63 -17.17
CA ASP A 72 4.16 1.72 -17.05
C ASP A 72 3.66 1.98 -15.62
N ASP A 73 4.51 1.77 -14.59
CA ASP A 73 4.13 1.94 -13.19
C ASP A 73 4.42 3.36 -12.68
N SER A 74 3.39 4.06 -12.26
CA SER A 74 3.52 5.34 -11.55
C SER A 74 3.81 5.12 -10.07
N TRP A 75 4.91 5.73 -9.60
CA TRP A 75 5.33 5.73 -8.20
C TRP A 75 5.13 7.10 -7.57
N LEU A 76 4.66 7.09 -6.34
CA LEU A 76 4.58 8.26 -5.49
C LEU A 76 5.73 8.23 -4.48
N TYR A 77 6.29 9.38 -4.24
CA TYR A 77 7.32 9.59 -3.22
C TYR A 77 6.89 10.69 -2.28
N LEU A 78 6.91 10.40 -0.98
CA LEU A 78 6.97 11.41 0.07
C LEU A 78 8.42 11.53 0.47
N LYS A 79 8.99 12.74 0.46
CA LYS A 79 10.39 13.01 0.81
C LYS A 79 10.42 14.03 1.92
N LEU A 80 11.14 13.72 2.99
CA LEU A 80 11.36 14.54 4.16
C LEU A 80 12.87 14.79 4.30
N VAL A 81 13.30 16.02 4.16
CA VAL A 81 14.70 16.41 4.42
C VAL A 81 14.90 16.53 5.93
N THR A 82 15.93 15.89 6.46
CA THR A 82 16.26 15.95 7.87
C THR A 82 17.48 16.84 8.16
N ASN A 83 18.38 16.97 7.17
CA ASN A 83 19.54 17.84 7.24
C ASN A 83 19.98 18.31 5.84
N GLY A 84 20.57 19.49 5.71
CA GLY A 84 20.97 20.06 4.42
C GLY A 84 19.79 20.54 3.58
N ALA A 85 19.89 20.47 2.25
CA ALA A 85 18.82 20.87 1.35
C ALA A 85 18.81 20.08 0.06
N MET A 86 17.60 19.74 -0.40
CA MET A 86 17.35 19.14 -1.69
C MET A 86 16.69 20.16 -2.62
N HIS A 87 17.20 20.28 -3.85
CA HIS A 87 16.51 20.99 -4.92
C HIS A 87 15.73 19.97 -5.75
N ILE A 88 14.46 20.24 -6.01
CA ILE A 88 13.60 19.36 -6.81
C ILE A 88 12.88 20.17 -7.88
N GLU A 89 12.87 19.64 -9.11
CA GLU A 89 12.25 20.25 -10.27
C GLU A 89 11.31 19.26 -10.96
N GLN A 90 10.10 19.70 -11.27
CA GLN A 90 9.13 18.93 -12.07
C GLN A 90 8.34 19.87 -12.97
N GLY A 91 8.44 19.70 -14.28
CA GLY A 91 7.82 20.60 -15.25
C GLY A 91 8.31 22.05 -15.09
N ARG A 92 7.41 22.97 -14.76
CA ARG A 92 7.74 24.39 -14.51
C ARG A 92 7.91 24.72 -13.02
N GLN A 93 7.80 23.74 -12.16
CA GLN A 93 7.93 23.95 -10.73
C GLN A 93 9.35 23.59 -10.28
N ALA A 94 9.99 24.48 -9.55
CA ALA A 94 11.25 24.23 -8.85
C ALA A 94 11.08 24.62 -7.38
N ARG A 95 11.60 23.80 -6.48
CA ARG A 95 11.53 24.02 -5.02
C ARG A 95 12.85 23.63 -4.38
N ARG A 96 13.23 24.41 -3.38
CA ARG A 96 14.26 24.02 -2.40
C ARG A 96 13.54 23.51 -1.18
N ILE A 97 13.87 22.31 -0.73
CA ILE A 97 13.30 21.64 0.43
C ILE A 97 14.38 21.57 1.50
N GLY A 98 14.13 22.21 2.62
CA GLY A 98 15.04 22.30 3.77
C GLY A 98 14.68 21.30 4.89
N PRO A 99 15.43 21.36 6.01
CA PRO A 99 15.20 20.46 7.14
C PRO A 99 13.80 20.58 7.72
N GLY A 100 13.14 19.43 7.94
CA GLY A 100 11.78 19.33 8.44
C GLY A 100 10.70 19.50 7.37
N GLU A 101 11.05 19.92 6.15
CA GLU A 101 10.07 20.08 5.08
C GLU A 101 9.79 18.78 4.33
N ILE A 102 8.55 18.67 3.88
CA ILE A 102 8.05 17.52 3.12
C ILE A 102 7.70 17.96 1.69
N VAL A 103 8.02 17.09 0.73
CA VAL A 103 7.52 17.19 -0.64
C VAL A 103 6.98 15.86 -1.12
N LEU A 104 5.83 15.89 -1.81
CA LEU A 104 5.31 14.74 -2.54
C LEU A 104 5.51 14.95 -4.03
N VAL A 105 5.94 13.89 -4.71
CA VAL A 105 6.20 13.89 -6.15
C VAL A 105 5.78 12.54 -6.75
N GLU A 106 5.26 12.59 -7.98
CA GLU A 106 4.86 11.42 -8.75
C GLU A 106 5.80 11.20 -9.93
N SER A 107 6.23 9.94 -10.15
CA SER A 107 7.17 9.58 -11.21
C SER A 107 6.56 9.50 -12.62
N SER A 108 5.25 9.57 -12.77
CA SER A 108 4.57 9.61 -14.07
C SER A 108 4.97 10.84 -14.91
N GLN A 109 5.39 11.91 -14.24
CA GLN A 109 6.00 13.08 -14.87
C GLN A 109 7.47 13.14 -14.48
N ALA A 110 8.33 13.35 -15.47
CA ALA A 110 9.76 13.46 -15.23
C ALA A 110 10.05 14.55 -14.18
N TYR A 111 10.87 14.22 -13.21
CA TYR A 111 11.38 15.17 -12.22
C TYR A 111 12.88 14.94 -12.01
N ARG A 112 13.56 15.92 -11.47
CA ARG A 112 14.96 15.84 -11.07
C ARG A 112 15.10 16.36 -9.65
N GLN A 113 15.89 15.68 -8.84
CA GLN A 113 16.31 16.15 -7.53
C GLN A 113 17.84 16.22 -7.49
N SER A 114 18.39 17.27 -6.89
CA SER A 114 19.82 17.48 -6.79
C SER A 114 20.24 17.86 -5.38
N PHE A 115 21.46 17.48 -5.03
CA PHE A 115 22.06 17.60 -3.71
C PHE A 115 23.44 18.23 -3.88
N GLY A 116 23.51 19.56 -3.82
CA GLY A 116 24.77 20.32 -3.96
C GLY A 116 25.62 20.32 -2.68
N GLU A 117 25.05 19.93 -1.56
CA GLU A 117 25.69 19.81 -0.24
C GLU A 117 25.26 18.49 0.41
N GLN A 118 25.90 18.12 1.52
CA GLN A 118 25.45 16.94 2.27
C GLN A 118 24.00 17.13 2.70
N THR A 119 23.16 16.22 2.26
CA THR A 119 21.73 16.21 2.55
C THR A 119 21.32 14.85 3.08
N ASP A 120 20.74 14.81 4.27
CA ASP A 120 20.12 13.63 4.84
C ASP A 120 18.60 13.71 4.58
N MET A 121 18.02 12.62 4.07
CA MET A 121 16.63 12.58 3.64
C MET A 121 16.00 11.21 3.88
N ILE A 122 14.80 11.22 4.40
CA ILE A 122 13.94 10.04 4.48
C ILE A 122 12.93 10.11 3.33
N ALA A 123 12.71 9.00 2.62
CA ALA A 123 11.65 8.94 1.64
C ALA A 123 10.78 7.69 1.82
N LEU A 124 9.50 7.84 1.57
CA LEU A 124 8.54 6.74 1.38
C LEU A 124 8.27 6.61 -0.09
N ARG A 125 8.41 5.41 -0.63
CA ARG A 125 8.09 5.07 -2.01
C ARG A 125 6.94 4.07 -2.04
N PHE A 126 5.92 4.34 -2.83
CA PHE A 126 4.78 3.44 -2.99
C PHE A 126 4.14 3.59 -4.37
N PRO A 127 3.57 2.51 -4.93
CA PRO A 127 2.92 2.59 -6.23
C PRO A 127 1.61 3.39 -6.12
N SER A 128 1.29 4.20 -7.13
CA SER A 128 0.08 5.03 -7.14
C SER A 128 -1.21 4.22 -6.98
N HIS A 129 -1.23 2.98 -7.48
CA HIS A 129 -2.36 2.08 -7.32
C HIS A 129 -2.62 1.69 -5.85
N ALA A 130 -1.61 1.75 -4.96
CA ALA A 130 -1.81 1.47 -3.54
C ALA A 130 -2.74 2.48 -2.85
N LEU A 131 -2.72 3.74 -3.29
CA LEU A 131 -3.70 4.75 -2.89
C LEU A 131 -5.03 4.57 -3.63
N LYS A 132 -4.99 4.30 -4.94
CA LYS A 132 -6.19 4.09 -5.77
C LYS A 132 -7.05 2.93 -5.26
N GLU A 133 -6.47 1.79 -4.93
CA GLU A 133 -7.18 0.64 -4.36
C GLU A 133 -7.87 0.96 -3.02
N ARG A 134 -7.42 1.98 -2.31
CA ARG A 134 -8.01 2.48 -1.07
C ARG A 134 -9.01 3.61 -1.28
N GLY A 135 -9.24 4.01 -2.54
CA GLY A 135 -10.08 5.15 -2.88
C GLY A 135 -9.48 6.48 -2.40
N LEU A 136 -8.17 6.51 -2.15
CA LEU A 136 -7.43 7.71 -1.76
C LEU A 136 -6.95 8.45 -3.01
N ARG A 137 -6.52 9.70 -2.84
CA ARG A 137 -5.99 10.50 -3.95
C ARG A 137 -4.67 9.91 -4.39
N HIS A 138 -4.54 9.65 -5.66
CA HIS A 138 -3.40 8.92 -6.23
C HIS A 138 -2.76 9.60 -7.43
N ALA A 139 -3.30 10.74 -7.88
CA ALA A 139 -2.74 11.53 -8.97
C ALA A 139 -2.35 12.92 -8.45
N LEU A 140 -1.06 13.25 -8.55
CA LEU A 140 -0.53 14.54 -8.16
C LEU A 140 -0.47 15.47 -9.38
N ARG A 141 -0.85 16.73 -9.20
CA ARG A 141 -0.68 17.77 -10.22
C ARG A 141 0.63 18.54 -9.99
N GLY A 142 1.78 17.85 -10.17
CA GLY A 142 3.10 18.42 -9.93
C GLY A 142 3.58 18.21 -8.48
N LEU A 143 4.53 19.04 -8.05
CA LEU A 143 5.07 18.98 -6.70
C LEU A 143 4.05 19.49 -5.69
N ILE A 144 3.80 18.72 -4.65
CA ILE A 144 3.01 19.14 -3.49
C ILE A 144 3.95 19.36 -2.32
N THR A 145 3.94 20.57 -1.76
CA THR A 145 4.64 20.91 -0.52
C THR A 145 3.59 21.21 0.54
N PRO A 146 3.29 20.25 1.44
CA PRO A 146 2.31 20.44 2.50
C PRO A 146 2.69 21.61 3.43
N ASP A 147 1.68 22.27 4.00
CA ASP A 147 1.91 23.33 4.97
C ASP A 147 2.47 22.77 6.28
N MET A 148 3.76 23.04 6.53
CA MET A 148 4.46 22.59 7.75
C MET A 148 4.01 23.32 9.02
N SER A 149 3.22 24.40 8.91
CA SER A 149 2.59 25.06 10.07
C SER A 149 1.39 24.25 10.61
N ALA A 150 0.78 23.41 9.78
CA ALA A 150 -0.33 22.55 10.19
C ALA A 150 0.14 21.45 11.16
N ALA A 151 -0.62 21.23 12.24
CA ALA A 151 -0.28 20.25 13.26
C ALA A 151 -0.24 18.81 12.71
N ASP A 152 -1.19 18.48 11.84
CA ASP A 152 -1.28 17.14 11.23
C ASP A 152 -0.07 16.85 10.33
N THR A 153 0.38 17.83 9.54
CA THR A 153 1.57 17.69 8.69
C THR A 153 2.82 17.40 9.51
N ARG A 154 3.03 18.16 10.62
CA ARG A 154 4.15 17.92 11.52
C ARG A 154 4.08 16.56 12.18
N ALA A 155 2.90 16.15 12.68
CA ALA A 155 2.71 14.85 13.30
C ALA A 155 3.00 13.69 12.34
N ILE A 156 2.63 13.80 11.06
CA ILE A 156 2.96 12.82 10.03
C ILE A 156 4.48 12.78 9.79
N GLY A 157 5.14 13.93 9.70
CA GLY A 157 6.59 14.00 9.56
C GLY A 157 7.33 13.34 10.74
N GLU A 158 6.93 13.62 11.97
CA GLU A 158 7.48 13.00 13.18
C GLU A 158 7.26 11.48 13.21
N LEU A 159 6.09 11.02 12.80
CA LEU A 159 5.80 9.59 12.68
C LEU A 159 6.71 8.91 11.65
N VAL A 160 6.91 9.54 10.48
CA VAL A 160 7.82 9.03 9.44
C VAL A 160 9.25 8.93 9.97
N MET A 161 9.74 9.95 10.66
CA MET A 161 11.07 9.94 11.30
C MET A 161 11.18 8.85 12.37
N SER A 162 10.17 8.68 13.21
CA SER A 162 10.14 7.65 14.26
C SER A 162 10.19 6.23 13.67
N ILE A 163 9.49 5.98 12.57
CA ILE A 163 9.52 4.68 11.89
C ILE A 163 10.88 4.47 11.19
N ALA A 164 11.46 5.51 10.59
CA ALA A 164 12.78 5.43 9.97
C ALA A 164 13.87 5.08 11.00
N ALA A 165 13.80 5.66 12.20
CA ALA A 165 14.74 5.38 13.30
C ALA A 165 14.74 3.90 13.73
N GLN A 166 13.69 3.13 13.44
CA GLN A 166 13.63 1.69 13.73
C GLN A 166 14.46 0.83 12.74
N ARG A 167 14.92 1.41 11.63
CA ARG A 167 15.79 0.77 10.62
C ARG A 167 15.31 -0.59 10.12
N GLY A 168 14.01 -0.84 10.14
CA GLY A 168 13.41 -2.10 9.72
C GLY A 168 13.66 -3.30 10.66
N GLU A 169 14.13 -3.10 11.88
CA GLU A 169 14.43 -4.17 12.86
C GLU A 169 13.18 -4.83 13.44
N THR A 170 12.02 -4.20 13.26
CA THR A 170 10.73 -4.72 13.75
C THR A 170 10.24 -5.91 12.91
N SER A 171 9.26 -6.66 13.44
CA SER A 171 8.70 -7.81 12.73
C SER A 171 8.02 -7.40 11.41
N ALA A 172 8.03 -8.29 10.41
CA ALA A 172 7.37 -8.04 9.12
C ALA A 172 5.88 -7.70 9.26
N ALA A 173 5.18 -8.36 10.21
CA ALA A 173 3.77 -8.08 10.48
C ALA A 173 3.55 -6.67 11.04
N PHE A 174 4.45 -6.20 11.89
CA PHE A 174 4.40 -4.85 12.44
C PHE A 174 4.69 -3.80 11.36
N ARG A 175 5.74 -3.99 10.57
CA ARG A 175 6.08 -3.12 9.43
C ARG A 175 4.95 -3.02 8.41
N TYR A 176 4.28 -4.14 8.09
CA TYR A 176 3.12 -4.13 7.20
C TYR A 176 2.00 -3.22 7.72
N ARG A 177 1.70 -3.27 9.03
CA ARG A 177 0.69 -2.41 9.66
C ARG A 177 1.09 -0.95 9.68
N GLN A 178 2.37 -0.65 9.95
CA GLN A 178 2.89 0.71 9.89
C GLN A 178 2.73 1.31 8.48
N GLY A 179 3.10 0.56 7.44
CA GLY A 179 2.93 1.00 6.06
C GLY A 179 1.47 1.23 5.68
N ASP A 180 0.58 0.35 6.14
CA ASP A 180 -0.86 0.46 5.90
C ASP A 180 -1.44 1.73 6.54
N GLN A 181 -1.01 2.05 7.77
CA GLN A 181 -1.40 3.26 8.48
C GLN A 181 -0.81 4.53 7.84
N LEU A 182 0.46 4.49 7.42
CA LEU A 182 1.09 5.63 6.74
C LEU A 182 0.37 6.00 5.44
N LEU A 183 -0.06 5.03 4.62
CA LEU A 183 -0.81 5.32 3.40
C LEU A 183 -2.10 6.09 3.66
N GLU A 184 -2.79 5.84 4.78
CA GLU A 184 -3.99 6.58 5.16
C GLU A 184 -3.69 8.01 5.59
N LEU A 185 -2.57 8.20 6.30
CA LEU A 185 -2.16 9.53 6.77
C LEU A 185 -1.58 10.38 5.65
N ILE A 186 -0.89 9.79 4.68
CA ILE A 186 -0.34 10.50 3.51
C ILE A 186 -1.45 11.16 2.67
N ASP A 187 -2.64 10.57 2.61
CA ASP A 187 -3.79 11.19 1.92
C ASP A 187 -4.13 12.59 2.48
N LEU A 188 -3.93 12.80 3.78
CA LEU A 188 -4.14 14.11 4.41
C LEU A 188 -3.16 15.17 3.91
N LEU A 189 -1.95 14.78 3.50
CA LEU A 189 -0.93 15.69 2.95
C LEU A 189 -1.22 16.08 1.49
N ILE A 190 -2.01 15.29 0.79
CA ILE A 190 -2.40 15.54 -0.61
C ILE A 190 -3.61 16.48 -0.66
N GLU A 191 -4.19 16.84 0.48
CA GLU A 191 -5.38 17.67 0.54
C GLU A 191 -5.13 19.11 0.10
N ASP A 192 -5.87 19.54 -0.93
CA ASP A 192 -6.14 20.94 -1.18
C ASP A 192 -7.25 21.39 -0.19
N PRO A 193 -7.00 22.37 0.69
CA PRO A 193 -8.01 22.87 1.64
C PRO A 193 -9.31 23.30 0.97
N ALA A 194 -9.26 23.73 -0.30
CA ALA A 194 -10.46 24.05 -1.10
C ALA A 194 -11.22 22.81 -1.59
N ALA A 195 -10.63 21.62 -1.51
CA ALA A 195 -11.23 20.35 -1.92
C ALA A 195 -11.96 19.63 -0.77
N LEU A 196 -11.77 20.03 0.49
CA LEU A 196 -12.51 19.48 1.64
C LEU A 196 -14.04 19.63 1.51
N THR A 197 -14.50 20.64 0.78
CA THR A 197 -15.91 20.85 0.45
C THR A 197 -16.39 20.01 -0.75
N ARG A 198 -15.51 19.49 -1.60
CA ARG A 198 -15.84 18.73 -2.82
C ARG A 198 -15.56 17.24 -2.76
N ALA A 199 -14.70 16.80 -1.86
CA ALA A 199 -14.14 15.45 -1.90
C ALA A 199 -14.57 14.58 -0.73
N ARG A 200 -15.83 14.40 -0.52
CA ARG A 200 -16.29 13.03 -0.21
C ARG A 200 -16.28 12.28 -1.53
N SER A 201 -15.07 12.05 -2.06
CA SER A 201 -14.88 11.33 -3.32
C SER A 201 -15.65 10.02 -3.23
N SER A 202 -16.38 9.71 -4.29
CA SER A 202 -17.07 8.44 -4.44
C SER A 202 -16.14 7.26 -4.16
N ASP A 203 -14.89 7.37 -4.60
CA ASP A 203 -13.84 6.36 -4.41
C ASP A 203 -13.42 6.21 -2.95
N ALA A 204 -13.24 7.32 -2.23
CA ALA A 204 -12.92 7.29 -0.80
C ALA A 204 -14.10 6.70 0.02
N THR A 205 -15.32 6.99 -0.36
CA THR A 205 -16.51 6.40 0.27
C THR A 205 -16.60 4.90 0.00
N LEU A 206 -16.36 4.47 -1.25
CA LEU A 206 -16.30 3.05 -1.62
C LEU A 206 -15.19 2.32 -0.86
N PHE A 207 -14.01 2.94 -0.75
CA PHE A 207 -12.90 2.36 0.00
C PHE A 207 -13.27 2.17 1.48
N ARG A 208 -13.77 3.22 2.16
CA ARG A 208 -14.20 3.10 3.56
C ARG A 208 -15.28 2.03 3.74
N ALA A 209 -16.24 1.95 2.82
CA ALA A 209 -17.26 0.92 2.84
C ALA A 209 -16.68 -0.49 2.68
N ARG A 210 -15.77 -0.68 1.73
CA ARG A 210 -15.09 -1.97 1.51
C ARG A 210 -14.24 -2.37 2.72
N ARG A 211 -13.53 -1.43 3.32
CA ARG A 211 -12.76 -1.65 4.54
C ARG A 211 -13.66 -2.05 5.71
N PHE A 212 -14.74 -1.30 5.93
CA PHE A 212 -15.71 -1.64 6.98
C PHE A 212 -16.31 -3.03 6.75
N ILE A 213 -16.68 -3.36 5.51
CA ILE A 213 -17.17 -4.70 5.14
C ILE A 213 -16.10 -5.75 5.47
N ALA A 214 -14.85 -5.55 5.05
CA ALA A 214 -13.77 -6.51 5.29
C ALA A 214 -13.53 -6.78 6.77
N GLN A 215 -13.61 -5.75 7.62
CA GLN A 215 -13.46 -5.86 9.07
C GLN A 215 -14.65 -6.57 9.74
N ASN A 216 -15.84 -6.49 9.12
CA ASN A 216 -17.10 -6.99 9.68
C ASN A 216 -17.68 -8.19 8.93
N LEU A 217 -16.92 -8.86 8.04
CA LEU A 217 -17.41 -10.00 7.24
C LEU A 217 -18.02 -11.14 8.08
N ARG A 218 -17.49 -11.34 9.31
CA ARG A 218 -17.93 -12.38 10.24
C ARG A 218 -19.27 -12.07 10.92
N ASN A 219 -19.70 -10.82 10.88
CA ASN A 219 -20.97 -10.41 11.45
C ASN A 219 -22.13 -10.82 10.51
N PRO A 220 -23.01 -11.77 10.90
CA PRO A 220 -24.14 -12.18 10.05
C PRO A 220 -25.16 -11.04 9.83
N GLU A 221 -25.23 -10.08 10.77
CA GLU A 221 -26.15 -8.92 10.72
C GLU A 221 -25.60 -7.75 9.88
N LEU A 222 -24.54 -7.95 9.09
CA LEU A 222 -24.00 -6.91 8.23
C LEU A 222 -24.97 -6.57 7.10
N THR A 223 -25.59 -5.38 7.18
CA THR A 223 -26.62 -4.87 6.26
C THR A 223 -26.21 -3.59 5.59
N VAL A 224 -26.91 -3.20 4.50
CA VAL A 224 -26.64 -1.94 3.78
C VAL A 224 -26.78 -0.72 4.69
N PRO A 225 -27.85 -0.60 5.53
CA PRO A 225 -27.98 0.50 6.50
C PRO A 225 -26.79 0.60 7.45
N LEU A 226 -26.32 -0.52 8.00
CA LEU A 226 -25.18 -0.56 8.92
C LEU A 226 -23.89 -0.07 8.25
N ILE A 227 -23.64 -0.51 7.02
CA ILE A 227 -22.48 -0.08 6.25
C ILE A 227 -22.57 1.41 5.90
N ALA A 228 -23.73 1.88 5.47
CA ALA A 228 -23.95 3.28 5.10
C ALA A 228 -23.76 4.22 6.31
N ALA A 229 -24.29 3.84 7.47
CA ALA A 229 -24.11 4.56 8.73
C ALA A 229 -22.63 4.64 9.14
N ALA A 230 -21.89 3.52 9.02
CA ALA A 230 -20.47 3.46 9.39
C ALA A 230 -19.57 4.34 8.52
N VAL A 231 -19.98 4.62 7.28
CA VAL A 231 -19.20 5.49 6.36
C VAL A 231 -19.85 6.88 6.18
N TYR A 232 -20.85 7.21 7.01
CA TYR A 232 -21.51 8.51 7.06
C TYR A 232 -22.14 8.96 5.73
N VAL A 233 -22.83 8.03 5.04
CA VAL A 233 -23.59 8.33 3.81
C VAL A 233 -24.97 7.71 3.84
N SER A 234 -25.88 8.17 2.95
CA SER A 234 -27.17 7.53 2.77
C SER A 234 -27.04 6.17 2.07
N GLU A 235 -27.95 5.24 2.36
CA GLU A 235 -28.01 3.93 1.68
C GLU A 235 -28.16 4.06 0.15
N ALA A 236 -28.94 5.05 -0.29
CA ALA A 236 -29.12 5.33 -1.71
C ALA A 236 -27.80 5.76 -2.38
N HIS A 237 -27.00 6.60 -1.69
CA HIS A 237 -25.69 7.01 -2.17
C HIS A 237 -24.72 5.82 -2.24
N LEU A 238 -24.62 5.04 -1.15
CA LEU A 238 -23.77 3.85 -1.11
C LEU A 238 -24.15 2.86 -2.21
N SER A 239 -25.45 2.57 -2.38
CA SER A 239 -25.96 1.67 -3.41
C SER A 239 -25.64 2.14 -4.83
N ARG A 240 -25.71 3.45 -5.09
CA ARG A 240 -25.33 4.04 -6.37
C ARG A 240 -23.85 3.88 -6.67
N LEU A 241 -22.99 4.06 -5.67
CA LEU A 241 -21.54 3.88 -5.82
C LEU A 241 -21.17 2.45 -6.20
N PHE A 242 -21.74 1.47 -5.50
CA PHE A 242 -21.47 0.06 -5.83
C PHE A 242 -22.07 -0.35 -7.17
N ARG A 243 -23.22 0.21 -7.59
CA ARG A 243 -23.80 -0.02 -8.92
C ARG A 243 -22.94 0.54 -10.06
N ALA A 244 -22.30 1.68 -9.84
CA ALA A 244 -21.35 2.24 -10.81
C ALA A 244 -20.18 1.30 -11.09
N GLU A 245 -19.84 0.41 -10.13
CA GLU A 245 -18.85 -0.65 -10.29
C GLU A 245 -19.46 -2.00 -10.73
N GLY A 246 -20.69 -2.00 -11.21
CA GLY A 246 -21.34 -3.18 -11.77
C GLY A 246 -21.91 -4.17 -10.76
N GLN A 247 -22.00 -3.84 -9.46
CA GLN A 247 -22.50 -4.77 -8.44
C GLN A 247 -23.29 -4.08 -7.33
N SER A 248 -24.09 -4.86 -6.57
CA SER A 248 -24.74 -4.35 -5.38
C SER A 248 -23.85 -4.49 -4.14
N VAL A 249 -24.11 -3.66 -3.10
CA VAL A 249 -23.38 -3.72 -1.80
C VAL A 249 -23.41 -5.14 -1.22
N MET A 250 -24.59 -5.76 -1.16
CA MET A 250 -24.73 -7.10 -0.59
C MET A 250 -24.06 -8.18 -1.45
N ARG A 251 -24.05 -8.02 -2.79
CA ARG A 251 -23.31 -8.93 -3.67
C ARG A 251 -21.81 -8.87 -3.37
N TYR A 252 -21.26 -7.69 -3.15
CA TYR A 252 -19.87 -7.51 -2.73
C TYR A 252 -19.59 -8.19 -1.36
N VAL A 253 -20.48 -8.02 -0.37
CA VAL A 253 -20.38 -8.68 0.94
C VAL A 253 -20.33 -10.20 0.77
N TRP A 254 -21.27 -10.78 0.00
CA TRP A 254 -21.32 -12.22 -0.23
C TRP A 254 -20.08 -12.75 -0.94
N GLN A 255 -19.60 -12.05 -1.98
CA GLN A 255 -18.37 -12.42 -2.67
C GLN A 255 -17.15 -12.39 -1.75
N SER A 256 -17.05 -11.38 -0.88
CA SER A 256 -15.97 -11.26 0.09
C SER A 256 -16.01 -12.36 1.15
N ARG A 257 -17.19 -12.74 1.64
CA ARG A 257 -17.37 -13.88 2.55
C ARG A 257 -16.96 -15.20 1.90
N LEU A 258 -17.33 -15.42 0.64
CA LEU A 258 -16.95 -16.61 -0.10
C LEU A 258 -15.44 -16.68 -0.37
N ALA A 259 -14.79 -15.54 -0.66
CA ALA A 259 -13.35 -15.48 -0.81
C ALA A 259 -12.61 -15.80 0.51
N LEU A 260 -13.10 -15.29 1.64
CA LEU A 260 -12.59 -15.63 2.97
C LEU A 260 -12.73 -17.13 3.27
N ALA A 261 -13.88 -17.70 2.95
CA ALA A 261 -14.13 -19.15 3.13
C ALA A 261 -13.20 -20.00 2.27
N ALA A 262 -12.98 -19.61 1.00
CA ALA A 262 -12.05 -20.29 0.11
C ALA A 262 -10.61 -20.25 0.63
N ASP A 263 -10.18 -19.14 1.23
CA ASP A 263 -8.87 -19.03 1.88
C ASP A 263 -8.77 -19.94 3.12
N MET A 264 -9.79 -19.98 3.95
CA MET A 264 -9.84 -20.86 5.13
C MET A 264 -9.81 -22.34 4.74
N LEU A 265 -10.53 -22.76 3.69
CA LEU A 265 -10.49 -24.10 3.15
C LEU A 265 -9.08 -24.49 2.65
N ARG A 266 -8.39 -23.56 1.96
CA ARG A 266 -7.01 -23.76 1.52
C ARG A 266 -6.03 -23.94 2.68
N ARG A 267 -6.14 -23.12 3.74
CA ARG A 267 -5.28 -23.21 4.94
C ARG A 267 -5.54 -24.47 5.74
N GLY A 268 -6.82 -24.86 5.91
CA GLY A 268 -7.21 -26.10 6.60
C GLY A 268 -6.59 -27.35 5.97
N ARG A 269 -6.37 -27.35 4.65
CA ARG A 269 -5.68 -28.43 3.91
C ARG A 269 -4.16 -28.48 4.18
N ARG A 270 -3.51 -27.34 4.39
CA ARG A 270 -2.05 -27.27 4.61
C ARG A 270 -1.62 -27.66 6.02
N GLY A 271 -2.57 -28.05 6.88
CA GLY A 271 -2.25 -28.42 8.26
C GLY A 271 -1.74 -27.26 9.11
N GLU A 272 -1.86 -26.01 8.63
CA GLU A 272 -1.55 -24.83 9.41
C GLU A 272 -2.60 -24.67 10.51
N ARG A 273 -2.30 -25.27 11.68
CA ARG A 273 -3.10 -25.23 12.90
C ARG A 273 -3.06 -23.80 13.46
N GLY A 274 -3.95 -22.95 12.99
CA GLY A 274 -4.28 -21.69 13.66
C GLY A 274 -5.25 -21.96 14.80
N GLY A 275 -4.73 -22.19 16.00
CA GLY A 275 -5.39 -21.91 17.26
C GLY A 275 -6.76 -22.56 17.53
N CYS A 276 -6.89 -23.88 17.39
CA CYS A 276 -7.91 -24.66 18.10
C CYS A 276 -7.22 -25.85 18.74
N SER A 277 -7.13 -25.82 20.06
CA SER A 277 -6.69 -26.90 20.93
C SER A 277 -7.77 -27.98 21.01
N ASP A 278 -7.97 -28.72 19.96
CA ASP A 278 -8.52 -30.08 19.99
C ASP A 278 -8.36 -30.63 18.58
N GLY A 279 -7.93 -31.89 18.43
CA GLY A 279 -7.58 -32.55 17.17
C GLY A 279 -8.71 -32.65 16.13
N GLY A 280 -9.53 -31.63 15.99
CA GLY A 280 -10.79 -31.57 15.26
C GLY A 280 -10.60 -31.35 13.75
N ARG A 281 -11.17 -32.28 12.99
CA ARG A 281 -11.43 -32.23 11.55
C ARG A 281 -12.13 -30.90 11.21
N VAL A 282 -11.60 -30.10 10.28
CA VAL A 282 -12.22 -28.85 9.82
C VAL A 282 -13.67 -29.14 9.39
N GLN A 283 -14.64 -28.56 10.10
CA GLN A 283 -16.06 -28.75 9.78
C GLN A 283 -16.51 -27.60 8.84
N ILE A 284 -17.21 -27.97 7.78
CA ILE A 284 -17.74 -27.00 6.78
C ILE A 284 -18.71 -26.00 7.45
N GLY A 285 -19.48 -26.49 8.46
CA GLY A 285 -20.38 -25.66 9.24
C GLY A 285 -19.65 -24.51 9.99
N ASP A 286 -18.52 -24.84 10.61
CA ASP A 286 -17.71 -23.84 11.34
C ASP A 286 -17.15 -22.78 10.42
N ILE A 287 -16.69 -23.17 9.23
CA ILE A 287 -16.24 -22.21 8.21
C ILE A 287 -17.39 -21.29 7.79
N ALA A 288 -18.60 -21.83 7.57
CA ALA A 288 -19.76 -21.03 7.21
C ALA A 288 -20.05 -19.94 8.25
N TYR A 289 -20.15 -20.31 9.52
CA TYR A 289 -20.41 -19.35 10.60
C TYR A 289 -19.27 -18.34 10.78
N ARG A 290 -18.01 -18.78 10.73
CA ARG A 290 -16.84 -17.90 10.82
C ARG A 290 -16.72 -16.91 9.66
N CYS A 291 -17.36 -17.19 8.53
CA CYS A 291 -17.45 -16.29 7.39
C CYS A 291 -18.74 -15.44 7.37
N GLY A 292 -19.56 -15.48 8.43
CA GLY A 292 -20.78 -14.68 8.58
C GLY A 292 -21.99 -15.20 7.82
N PHE A 293 -22.02 -16.49 7.47
CA PHE A 293 -23.24 -17.13 6.95
C PHE A 293 -24.15 -17.59 8.09
N SER A 294 -25.42 -17.29 7.97
CA SER A 294 -26.42 -17.71 8.99
C SER A 294 -26.66 -19.21 8.98
N THR A 295 -26.47 -19.88 7.84
CA THR A 295 -26.66 -21.34 7.72
C THR A 295 -25.62 -21.98 6.80
N PRO A 296 -25.12 -23.19 7.12
CA PRO A 296 -24.22 -23.97 6.27
C PRO A 296 -24.81 -24.33 4.90
N ALA A 297 -26.15 -24.49 4.84
CA ALA A 297 -26.85 -24.83 3.60
C ALA A 297 -26.78 -23.64 2.61
N HIS A 298 -27.01 -22.41 3.07
CA HIS A 298 -26.88 -21.20 2.26
C HIS A 298 -25.43 -21.01 1.79
N PHE A 299 -24.47 -21.18 2.70
CA PHE A 299 -23.04 -21.13 2.35
C PHE A 299 -22.69 -22.12 1.24
N SER A 300 -23.07 -23.40 1.39
CA SER A 300 -22.70 -24.44 0.42
C SER A 300 -23.29 -24.20 -0.96
N ARG A 301 -24.52 -23.67 -1.05
CA ARG A 301 -25.15 -23.28 -2.30
C ARG A 301 -24.44 -22.13 -2.96
N ALA A 302 -24.20 -21.04 -2.22
CA ALA A 302 -23.52 -19.83 -2.73
C ALA A 302 -22.06 -20.12 -3.14
N PHE A 303 -21.39 -20.99 -2.40
CA PHE A 303 -20.01 -21.40 -2.72
C PHE A 303 -19.97 -22.19 -4.03
N ARG A 304 -20.88 -23.17 -4.19
CA ARG A 304 -20.98 -23.96 -5.44
C ARG A 304 -21.36 -23.09 -6.64
N GLU A 305 -22.28 -22.17 -6.47
CA GLU A 305 -22.64 -21.20 -7.52
C GLU A 305 -21.44 -20.34 -7.95
N ARG A 306 -20.60 -19.92 -7.01
CA ARG A 306 -19.44 -19.05 -7.28
C ARG A 306 -18.25 -19.80 -7.85
N TYR A 307 -17.96 -21.01 -7.37
CA TYR A 307 -16.73 -21.74 -7.66
C TYR A 307 -16.95 -23.03 -8.48
N GLY A 308 -18.19 -23.39 -8.76
CA GLY A 308 -18.54 -24.62 -9.53
C GLY A 308 -18.44 -25.91 -8.74
N ILE A 309 -17.86 -25.91 -7.54
CA ILE A 309 -17.65 -27.06 -6.67
C ILE A 309 -18.18 -26.80 -5.25
N SER A 310 -18.52 -27.86 -4.54
CA SER A 310 -18.96 -27.73 -3.14
C SER A 310 -17.78 -27.42 -2.21
N PRO A 311 -18.01 -26.81 -1.03
CA PRO A 311 -16.96 -26.62 -0.01
C PRO A 311 -16.28 -27.91 0.42
N ARG A 312 -17.00 -29.05 0.39
CA ARG A 312 -16.47 -30.37 0.73
C ARG A 312 -15.51 -30.90 -0.33
N GLU A 313 -15.87 -30.74 -1.60
CA GLU A 313 -14.98 -31.04 -2.74
C GLU A 313 -13.75 -30.13 -2.73
N ALA A 314 -13.93 -28.83 -2.45
CA ALA A 314 -12.83 -27.87 -2.33
C ALA A 314 -11.87 -28.23 -1.18
N LEU A 315 -12.34 -28.78 -0.08
CA LEU A 315 -11.52 -29.27 1.02
C LEU A 315 -10.78 -30.56 0.67
N ALA A 316 -11.39 -31.45 -0.13
CA ALA A 316 -10.85 -32.75 -0.53
C ALA A 316 -9.90 -32.68 -1.76
N ALA A 317 -10.01 -31.67 -2.62
CA ALA A 317 -9.26 -31.55 -3.87
C ALA A 317 -7.74 -31.47 -3.65
N ASN A 318 -6.92 -32.13 -4.49
CA ASN A 318 -5.47 -32.11 -4.43
C ASN A 318 -4.86 -30.81 -4.99
N GLY A 319 -3.62 -30.48 -4.60
CA GLY A 319 -2.97 -29.16 -4.79
C GLY A 319 -3.01 -28.55 -6.20
N CYS A 320 -2.92 -29.35 -7.28
CA CYS A 320 -2.97 -28.85 -8.68
C CYS A 320 -4.38 -28.47 -9.14
N GLU A 321 -5.40 -29.23 -8.77
CA GLU A 321 -6.79 -28.96 -9.17
C GLU A 321 -7.34 -27.71 -8.49
N ALA A 322 -6.96 -27.46 -7.23
CA ALA A 322 -7.39 -26.27 -6.51
C ALA A 322 -6.86 -24.96 -7.11
N ALA A 323 -5.68 -24.94 -7.72
CA ALA A 323 -5.12 -23.76 -8.38
C ALA A 323 -5.94 -23.36 -9.61
N ILE A 324 -6.50 -24.33 -10.33
CA ILE A 324 -7.34 -24.11 -11.51
C ILE A 324 -8.68 -23.48 -11.10
N TRP A 325 -9.32 -24.00 -10.04
CA TRP A 325 -10.64 -23.54 -9.60
C TRP A 325 -10.61 -22.12 -8.99
N PHE A 326 -9.57 -21.80 -8.21
CA PHE A 326 -9.42 -20.48 -7.61
C PHE A 326 -8.77 -19.45 -8.54
N GLY A 327 -8.09 -19.89 -9.62
CA GLY A 327 -7.52 -19.02 -10.66
C GLY A 327 -8.59 -18.47 -11.62
N ALA A 328 -9.53 -19.31 -12.06
CA ALA A 328 -10.63 -18.93 -12.94
C ALA A 328 -11.59 -17.88 -12.34
N ALA A 329 -11.69 -17.83 -10.99
CA ALA A 329 -12.53 -16.84 -10.29
C ALA A 329 -11.96 -15.41 -10.31
N ARG A 330 -10.69 -15.20 -10.67
CA ARG A 330 -10.09 -13.85 -10.80
C ARG A 330 -10.41 -13.19 -12.16
N THR A 331 -10.71 -13.95 -13.20
CA THR A 331 -10.98 -13.44 -14.55
C THR A 331 -12.40 -12.92 -14.77
N HIS A 332 -13.31 -13.12 -13.82
CA HIS A 332 -14.68 -12.57 -13.87
C HIS A 332 -14.92 -11.37 -12.96
N ALA A 333 -13.85 -10.76 -12.42
CA ALA A 333 -13.90 -9.59 -11.55
C ALA A 333 -13.08 -8.40 -12.14
N ALA A 334 -12.85 -8.42 -13.47
CA ALA A 334 -12.31 -7.29 -14.24
C ALA A 334 -13.43 -6.51 -14.90
#